data_be394696309111e86501e3d53541715f
#
_entry.id   be394696309111e86501e3d53541715f
#
_cell.length_a   1.000
_cell.length_b   1.000
_cell.length_c   1.000
_cell.angle_alpha   90.00
_cell.angle_beta   90.00
_cell.angle_gamma   90.00
#
_symmetry.space_group_name_H-M   'P 1'
#
loop_
_entity.id
_entity.type
_entity.pdbx_description
1 polymer ?
#
loop_
_entity_poly.entity_id
_entity_poly.type
_entity_poly.pdbx_seq_one_letter_code
_entity_poly.pdbx_strand_id
1 'polypeptide(L)'
;MTDTATHNTSATTRPTTRDRSLIPERYLWNLSDIFDSWEDWHEGLDSLQTLMERYQEYRGTLSEGPQQILAVSRLSDELGQLLYKVYQFPGLMRAQDTRDNDIQAKLEQVRIALALFDQATAWYTPELLAIPESTMRSWLDATEELEPYRFPILETYRRQLHVLDEDGERLLAFAGPFGTTPATTYSMLADADVDFPEVELS
;
A
#
# COMPACT_ATOMS: atom_id res chain seq x y z
N MET A 1 -1.63 -61.11 19.08
CA MET A 1 -0.57 -60.31 18.49
C MET A 1 -1.19 -58.97 18.15
N THR A 2 -1.08 -58.01 19.05
CA THR A 2 -1.61 -56.66 18.93
C THR A 2 -0.45 -55.74 18.62
N ASP A 3 -0.43 -55.26 17.39
CA ASP A 3 0.58 -54.35 16.87
C ASP A 3 0.24 -52.92 17.34
N THR A 4 1.04 -52.41 18.26
CA THR A 4 0.88 -51.07 18.83
C THR A 4 1.70 -50.10 17.98
N ALA A 5 1.06 -49.46 17.01
CA ALA A 5 1.68 -48.39 16.22
C ALA A 5 1.96 -47.18 17.14
N THR A 6 3.18 -46.98 17.52
CA THR A 6 3.69 -45.80 18.21
C THR A 6 3.69 -44.63 17.24
N HIS A 7 2.66 -43.76 17.31
CA HIS A 7 2.69 -42.44 16.70
C HIS A 7 3.78 -41.59 17.38
N ASN A 8 4.94 -41.52 16.75
CA ASN A 8 5.98 -40.58 17.11
C ASN A 8 5.61 -39.18 16.64
N THR A 9 4.82 -38.46 17.43
CA THR A 9 4.53 -37.05 17.21
C THR A 9 5.78 -36.27 17.63
N SER A 10 6.69 -36.03 16.69
CA SER A 10 7.77 -35.06 16.89
C SER A 10 7.11 -33.68 17.13
N ALA A 11 6.95 -33.33 18.40
CA ALA A 11 6.58 -31.97 18.79
C ALA A 11 7.65 -31.02 18.22
N THR A 12 7.33 -30.33 17.16
CA THR A 12 8.18 -29.31 16.57
C THR A 12 8.23 -28.13 17.53
N THR A 13 9.24 -28.15 18.40
CA THR A 13 9.47 -27.09 19.40
C THR A 13 9.72 -25.78 18.65
N ARG A 14 8.89 -24.79 18.90
CA ARG A 14 9.05 -23.43 18.35
C ARG A 14 10.42 -22.87 18.78
N PRO A 15 11.20 -22.23 17.90
CA PRO A 15 12.46 -21.60 18.28
C PRO A 15 12.23 -20.56 19.38
N THR A 16 13.08 -20.59 20.42
CA THR A 16 13.06 -19.63 21.53
C THR A 16 14.06 -18.49 21.36
N THR A 17 14.88 -18.56 20.30
CA THR A 17 15.89 -17.55 19.99
C THR A 17 15.29 -16.34 19.30
N ARG A 18 15.85 -15.14 19.58
CA ARG A 18 15.62 -13.90 18.83
C ARG A 18 16.69 -13.68 17.74
N ASP A 19 17.70 -14.53 17.67
CA ASP A 19 18.68 -14.50 16.59
C ASP A 19 18.07 -15.11 15.34
N ARG A 20 17.82 -14.27 14.34
CA ARG A 20 17.15 -14.65 13.10
C ARG A 20 17.94 -15.70 12.31
N SER A 21 19.29 -15.68 12.38
CA SER A 21 20.14 -16.64 11.69
C SER A 21 19.95 -18.08 12.17
N LEU A 22 19.43 -18.25 13.39
CA LEU A 22 19.15 -19.53 14.04
C LEU A 22 17.69 -19.98 13.86
N ILE A 23 16.85 -19.18 13.21
CA ILE A 23 15.44 -19.53 12.97
C ILE A 23 15.34 -20.38 11.71
N PRO A 24 14.77 -21.60 11.76
CA PRO A 24 14.59 -22.41 10.57
C PRO A 24 13.75 -21.72 9.50
N GLU A 25 14.14 -21.87 8.22
CA GLU A 25 13.54 -21.20 7.06
C GLU A 25 12.00 -21.31 7.02
N ARG A 26 11.44 -22.47 7.41
CA ARG A 26 9.98 -22.68 7.46
C ARG A 26 9.21 -21.72 8.36
N TYR A 27 9.89 -20.98 9.23
CA TYR A 27 9.29 -19.94 10.10
C TYR A 27 9.63 -18.52 9.65
N LEU A 28 10.33 -18.38 8.53
CA LEU A 28 10.65 -17.11 7.92
C LEU A 28 9.63 -16.81 6.80
N TRP A 29 9.29 -15.55 6.65
CA TRP A 29 8.50 -15.13 5.49
C TRP A 29 9.37 -15.17 4.24
N ASN A 30 8.86 -15.79 3.19
CA ASN A 30 9.42 -15.64 1.86
C ASN A 30 8.86 -14.37 1.22
N LEU A 31 9.70 -13.39 0.98
CA LEU A 31 9.33 -12.12 0.35
C LEU A 31 9.74 -12.04 -1.12
N SER A 32 10.31 -13.11 -1.69
CA SER A 32 10.71 -13.14 -3.10
C SER A 32 9.53 -13.04 -4.08
N ASP A 33 8.29 -13.35 -3.62
CA ASP A 33 7.08 -13.11 -4.41
C ASP A 33 6.79 -11.62 -4.65
N ILE A 34 7.44 -10.72 -3.88
CA ILE A 34 7.32 -9.27 -4.04
C ILE A 34 8.52 -8.76 -4.83
N PHE A 35 9.73 -8.96 -4.31
CA PHE A 35 11.01 -8.71 -4.98
C PHE A 35 12.05 -9.75 -4.53
N ASP A 36 12.86 -10.25 -5.45
CA ASP A 36 13.91 -11.24 -5.14
C ASP A 36 15.08 -10.61 -4.37
N SER A 37 15.34 -9.33 -4.63
CA SER A 37 16.48 -8.60 -4.07
C SER A 37 16.16 -7.12 -3.86
N TRP A 38 17.09 -6.41 -3.16
CA TRP A 38 17.03 -4.96 -3.08
C TRP A 38 17.34 -4.27 -4.41
N GLU A 39 18.04 -4.94 -5.32
CA GLU A 39 18.33 -4.47 -6.67
C GLU A 39 17.05 -4.42 -7.50
N ASP A 40 16.26 -5.51 -7.49
CA ASP A 40 14.95 -5.58 -8.15
C ASP A 40 13.97 -4.56 -7.54
N TRP A 41 14.06 -4.31 -6.23
CA TRP A 41 13.25 -3.28 -5.58
C TRP A 41 13.60 -1.88 -6.07
N HIS A 42 14.90 -1.56 -6.30
CA HIS A 42 15.30 -0.29 -6.89
C HIS A 42 14.83 -0.14 -8.34
N GLU A 43 14.90 -1.21 -9.12
CA GLU A 43 14.32 -1.23 -10.47
C GLU A 43 12.81 -1.01 -10.44
N GLY A 44 12.13 -1.51 -9.40
CA GLY A 44 10.73 -1.22 -9.12
C GLY A 44 10.45 0.25 -8.85
N LEU A 45 11.32 0.95 -8.11
CA LEU A 45 11.22 2.40 -7.89
C LEU A 45 11.39 3.20 -9.20
N ASP A 46 12.36 2.84 -10.03
CA ASP A 46 12.61 3.50 -11.32
C ASP A 46 11.44 3.27 -12.28
N SER A 47 10.90 2.05 -12.28
CA SER A 47 9.70 1.70 -13.05
C SER A 47 8.47 2.49 -12.59
N LEU A 48 8.31 2.67 -11.28
CA LEU A 48 7.22 3.47 -10.70
C LEU A 48 7.30 4.92 -11.18
N GLN A 49 8.51 5.52 -11.20
CA GLN A 49 8.71 6.86 -11.73
C GLN A 49 8.29 6.96 -13.21
N THR A 50 8.72 6.00 -14.02
CA THR A 50 8.36 5.94 -15.45
C THR A 50 6.83 5.84 -15.64
N LEU A 51 6.14 5.04 -14.83
CA LEU A 51 4.68 4.93 -14.88
C LEU A 51 4.00 6.24 -14.45
N MET A 52 4.53 6.95 -13.45
CA MET A 52 4.02 8.27 -13.04
C MET A 52 4.15 9.31 -14.16
N GLU A 53 5.27 9.31 -14.88
CA GLU A 53 5.48 10.18 -16.04
C GLU A 53 4.45 9.89 -17.13
N ARG A 54 4.24 8.62 -17.47
CA ARG A 54 3.18 8.21 -18.43
C ARG A 54 1.78 8.60 -17.94
N TYR A 55 1.51 8.52 -16.65
CA TYR A 55 0.22 8.93 -16.09
C TYR A 55 -0.03 10.42 -16.26
N GLN A 56 1.01 11.25 -16.14
CA GLN A 56 0.95 12.69 -16.36
C GLN A 56 0.64 13.06 -17.83
N GLU A 57 0.99 12.23 -18.80
CA GLU A 57 0.70 12.48 -20.23
C GLU A 57 -0.80 12.50 -20.53
N TYR A 58 -1.61 11.86 -19.69
CA TYR A 58 -3.07 11.86 -19.83
C TYR A 58 -3.75 13.10 -19.26
N ARG A 59 -3.01 13.96 -18.57
CA ARG A 59 -3.57 15.18 -18.00
C ARG A 59 -4.13 16.09 -19.09
N GLY A 60 -5.39 16.51 -18.94
CA GLY A 60 -6.11 17.33 -19.90
C GLY A 60 -6.86 16.53 -20.98
N THR A 61 -6.81 15.18 -20.94
CA THR A 61 -7.40 14.33 -22.00
C THR A 61 -8.68 13.60 -21.58
N LEU A 62 -9.03 13.56 -20.28
CA LEU A 62 -10.15 12.74 -19.80
C LEU A 62 -11.49 13.10 -20.44
N SER A 63 -11.68 14.36 -20.82
CA SER A 63 -12.91 14.82 -21.50
C SER A 63 -13.02 14.39 -22.96
N GLU A 64 -11.97 13.82 -23.55
CA GLU A 64 -11.97 13.37 -24.95
C GLU A 64 -12.83 12.12 -25.19
N GLY A 65 -13.10 11.32 -24.12
CA GLY A 65 -14.00 10.20 -24.22
C GLY A 65 -13.68 9.02 -23.33
N PRO A 66 -14.52 7.96 -23.36
CA PRO A 66 -14.42 6.81 -22.48
C PRO A 66 -13.11 6.02 -22.63
N GLN A 67 -12.47 6.09 -23.81
CA GLN A 67 -11.21 5.38 -24.05
C GLN A 67 -10.06 5.99 -23.23
N GLN A 68 -10.06 7.31 -23.01
CA GLN A 68 -9.08 7.97 -22.15
C GLN A 68 -9.29 7.58 -20.69
N ILE A 69 -10.56 7.56 -20.24
CA ILE A 69 -10.90 7.07 -18.90
C ILE A 69 -10.41 5.65 -18.70
N LEU A 70 -10.65 4.75 -19.67
CA LEU A 70 -10.21 3.36 -19.60
C LEU A 70 -8.69 3.24 -19.56
N ALA A 71 -7.98 3.98 -20.42
CA ALA A 71 -6.53 3.94 -20.47
C ALA A 71 -5.89 4.41 -19.16
N VAL A 72 -6.38 5.52 -18.60
CA VAL A 72 -5.91 6.04 -17.31
C VAL A 72 -6.25 5.10 -16.16
N SER A 73 -7.45 4.50 -16.16
CA SER A 73 -7.84 3.55 -15.12
C SER A 73 -6.93 2.30 -15.11
N ARG A 74 -6.62 1.74 -16.28
CA ARG A 74 -5.69 0.62 -16.39
C ARG A 74 -4.27 0.99 -15.94
N LEU A 75 -3.81 2.16 -16.33
CA LEU A 75 -2.50 2.66 -15.89
C LEU A 75 -2.47 2.94 -14.38
N SER A 76 -3.60 3.37 -13.80
CA SER A 76 -3.77 3.52 -12.35
C SER A 76 -3.64 2.18 -11.62
N ASP A 77 -4.20 1.10 -12.19
CA ASP A 77 -4.04 -0.24 -11.64
C ASP A 77 -2.57 -0.70 -11.66
N GLU A 78 -1.87 -0.48 -12.78
CA GLU A 78 -0.42 -0.80 -12.89
C GLU A 78 0.39 -0.02 -11.86
N LEU A 79 0.15 1.28 -11.76
CA LEU A 79 0.77 2.18 -10.78
C LEU A 79 0.51 1.73 -9.34
N GLY A 80 -0.75 1.45 -9.01
CA GLY A 80 -1.17 1.04 -7.67
C GLY A 80 -0.55 -0.29 -7.25
N GLN A 81 -0.51 -1.27 -8.17
CA GLN A 81 0.11 -2.57 -7.90
C GLN A 81 1.61 -2.46 -7.65
N LEU A 82 2.33 -1.68 -8.47
CA LEU A 82 3.77 -1.51 -8.31
C LEU A 82 4.07 -0.70 -7.05
N LEU A 83 3.35 0.39 -6.80
CA LEU A 83 3.49 1.20 -5.60
C LEU A 83 3.29 0.36 -4.33
N TYR A 84 2.27 -0.51 -4.33
CA TYR A 84 2.00 -1.39 -3.21
C TYR A 84 3.16 -2.36 -2.94
N LYS A 85 3.74 -2.96 -3.98
CA LYS A 85 4.93 -3.81 -3.85
C LYS A 85 6.12 -3.05 -3.30
N VAL A 86 6.41 -1.87 -3.87
CA VAL A 86 7.51 -0.99 -3.45
C VAL A 86 7.37 -0.56 -1.99
N TYR A 87 6.15 -0.28 -1.55
CA TYR A 87 5.84 0.10 -0.18
C TYR A 87 5.96 -1.09 0.80
N GLN A 88 5.37 -2.23 0.44
CA GLN A 88 5.26 -3.38 1.35
C GLN A 88 6.59 -4.08 1.60
N PHE A 89 7.45 -4.20 0.60
CA PHE A 89 8.69 -4.97 0.72
C PHE A 89 9.59 -4.49 1.86
N PRO A 90 10.01 -3.21 1.93
CA PRO A 90 10.83 -2.72 3.04
C PRO A 90 10.08 -2.73 4.37
N GLY A 91 8.77 -2.53 4.38
CA GLY A 91 7.95 -2.60 5.58
C GLY A 91 7.95 -4.00 6.20
N LEU A 92 7.78 -5.04 5.37
CA LEU A 92 7.84 -6.44 5.81
C LEU A 92 9.25 -6.87 6.20
N MET A 93 10.27 -6.41 5.48
CA MET A 93 11.68 -6.64 5.86
C MET A 93 11.97 -6.05 7.24
N ARG A 94 11.51 -4.82 7.52
CA ARG A 94 11.63 -4.22 8.85
C ARG A 94 10.88 -5.00 9.93
N ALA A 95 9.67 -5.50 9.64
CA ALA A 95 8.91 -6.31 10.59
C ALA A 95 9.61 -7.64 10.92
N GLN A 96 10.48 -8.11 10.04
CA GLN A 96 11.31 -9.29 10.30
C GLN A 96 12.50 -8.97 11.23
N ASP A 97 13.16 -7.82 11.08
CA ASP A 97 14.22 -7.33 11.98
C ASP A 97 14.15 -5.81 12.12
N THR A 98 13.65 -5.36 13.26
CA THR A 98 13.48 -3.92 13.56
C THR A 98 14.79 -3.20 13.86
N ARG A 99 15.92 -3.94 14.00
CA ARG A 99 17.24 -3.39 14.34
C ARG A 99 18.07 -3.02 13.11
N ASP A 100 17.61 -3.40 11.92
CA ASP A 100 18.30 -3.13 10.66
C ASP A 100 18.14 -1.66 10.27
N ASN A 101 19.21 -0.89 10.43
CA ASN A 101 19.22 0.53 10.09
C ASN A 101 19.24 0.82 8.58
N ASP A 102 19.71 -0.14 7.76
CA ASP A 102 19.74 0.04 6.29
C ASP A 102 18.33 0.04 5.72
N ILE A 103 17.42 -0.69 6.34
CA ILE A 103 15.99 -0.70 5.98
C ILE A 103 15.36 0.68 6.25
N GLN A 104 15.83 1.42 7.26
CA GLN A 104 15.30 2.75 7.55
C GLN A 104 15.52 3.74 6.38
N ALA A 105 16.68 3.69 5.73
CA ALA A 105 16.96 4.50 4.55
C ALA A 105 16.02 4.16 3.37
N LYS A 106 15.68 2.89 3.21
CA LYS A 106 14.73 2.43 2.17
C LYS A 106 13.30 2.86 2.45
N LEU A 107 12.89 2.87 3.71
CA LEU A 107 11.58 3.40 4.12
C LEU A 107 11.48 4.90 3.85
N GLU A 108 12.58 5.65 3.94
CA GLU A 108 12.58 7.06 3.56
C GLU A 108 12.42 7.25 2.05
N GLN A 109 13.05 6.40 1.22
CA GLN A 109 12.83 6.40 -0.23
C GLN A 109 11.36 6.09 -0.57
N VAL A 110 10.71 5.17 0.16
CA VAL A 110 9.28 4.91 0.01
C VAL A 110 8.44 6.16 0.30
N ARG A 111 8.75 6.92 1.35
CA ARG A 111 8.02 8.17 1.66
C ARG A 111 8.14 9.20 0.54
N ILE A 112 9.34 9.31 -0.04
CA ILE A 112 9.55 10.19 -1.19
C ILE A 112 8.73 9.70 -2.39
N ALA A 113 8.74 8.40 -2.68
CA ALA A 113 7.97 7.81 -3.77
C ALA A 113 6.45 8.03 -3.59
N LEU A 114 5.93 7.89 -2.37
CA LEU A 114 4.52 8.17 -2.05
C LEU A 114 4.18 9.65 -2.29
N ALA A 115 5.03 10.58 -1.85
CA ALA A 115 4.80 12.00 -2.08
C ALA A 115 4.82 12.37 -3.57
N LEU A 116 5.71 11.77 -4.35
CA LEU A 116 5.76 11.94 -5.81
C LEU A 116 4.53 11.34 -6.48
N PHE A 117 4.05 10.19 -6.02
CA PHE A 117 2.83 9.55 -6.51
C PHE A 117 1.61 10.45 -6.27
N ASP A 118 1.44 10.97 -5.04
CA ASP A 118 0.35 11.89 -4.71
C ASP A 118 0.37 13.13 -5.60
N GLN A 119 1.55 13.70 -5.83
CA GLN A 119 1.71 14.83 -6.74
C GLN A 119 1.38 14.47 -8.20
N ALA A 120 1.84 13.29 -8.66
CA ALA A 120 1.63 12.85 -10.04
C ALA A 120 0.16 12.57 -10.35
N THR A 121 -0.62 12.13 -9.35
CA THR A 121 -2.02 11.72 -9.51
C THR A 121 -3.04 12.78 -9.12
N ALA A 122 -2.63 13.87 -8.47
CA ALA A 122 -3.51 14.92 -7.93
C ALA A 122 -4.44 15.57 -8.95
N TRP A 123 -4.07 15.60 -10.23
CA TRP A 123 -4.85 16.19 -11.32
C TRP A 123 -6.09 15.37 -11.70
N TYR A 124 -6.09 14.05 -11.43
CA TYR A 124 -7.10 13.12 -11.92
C TYR A 124 -8.51 13.44 -11.39
N THR A 125 -8.67 13.55 -10.09
CA THR A 125 -9.99 13.77 -9.48
C THR A 125 -10.64 15.11 -9.92
N PRO A 126 -9.96 16.25 -9.90
CA PRO A 126 -10.53 17.50 -10.41
C PRO A 126 -10.92 17.43 -11.89
N GLU A 127 -10.10 16.79 -12.72
CA GLU A 127 -10.39 16.67 -14.15
C GLU A 127 -11.56 15.72 -14.42
N LEU A 128 -11.62 14.58 -13.70
CA LEU A 128 -12.74 13.66 -13.75
C LEU A 128 -14.07 14.37 -13.39
N LEU A 129 -14.07 15.13 -12.31
CA LEU A 129 -15.25 15.85 -11.83
C LEU A 129 -15.65 17.05 -12.71
N ALA A 130 -14.77 17.54 -13.58
CA ALA A 130 -15.12 18.54 -14.59
C ALA A 130 -15.99 17.95 -15.70
N ILE A 131 -16.03 16.63 -15.90
CA ILE A 131 -16.93 15.95 -16.82
C ILE A 131 -18.31 15.85 -16.15
N PRO A 132 -19.42 16.26 -16.80
CA PRO A 132 -20.75 16.12 -16.23
C PRO A 132 -21.06 14.66 -15.88
N GLU A 133 -21.61 14.40 -14.69
CA GLU A 133 -21.91 13.03 -14.23
C GLU A 133 -22.81 12.28 -15.22
N SER A 134 -23.76 12.95 -15.86
CA SER A 134 -24.63 12.35 -16.88
C SER A 134 -23.85 11.84 -18.10
N THR A 135 -22.82 12.57 -18.51
CA THR A 135 -21.92 12.17 -19.60
C THR A 135 -21.09 10.95 -19.18
N MET A 136 -20.52 10.98 -17.97
CA MET A 136 -19.75 9.85 -17.44
C MET A 136 -20.62 8.60 -17.34
N ARG A 137 -21.85 8.71 -16.83
CA ARG A 137 -22.78 7.56 -16.77
C ARG A 137 -23.06 6.99 -18.15
N SER A 138 -23.29 7.85 -19.16
CA SER A 138 -23.48 7.42 -20.55
C SER A 138 -22.27 6.66 -21.09
N TRP A 139 -21.04 7.09 -20.78
CA TRP A 139 -19.81 6.42 -21.19
C TRP A 139 -19.65 5.06 -20.48
N LEU A 140 -19.95 5.00 -19.18
CA LEU A 140 -19.92 3.76 -18.41
C LEU A 140 -20.94 2.75 -18.90
N ASP A 141 -22.12 3.20 -19.36
CA ASP A 141 -23.17 2.32 -19.90
C ASP A 141 -22.84 1.83 -21.32
N ALA A 142 -22.07 2.62 -22.08
CA ALA A 142 -21.71 2.30 -23.47
C ALA A 142 -20.40 1.51 -23.63
N THR A 143 -19.58 1.41 -22.58
CA THR A 143 -18.23 0.83 -22.65
C THR A 143 -18.09 -0.28 -21.60
N GLU A 144 -18.24 -1.54 -22.02
CA GLU A 144 -18.22 -2.70 -21.13
C GLU A 144 -16.90 -2.81 -20.34
N GLU A 145 -15.77 -2.45 -20.93
CA GLU A 145 -14.46 -2.51 -20.30
C GLU A 145 -14.30 -1.53 -19.11
N LEU A 146 -15.19 -0.54 -18.99
CA LEU A 146 -15.24 0.37 -17.85
C LEU A 146 -16.03 -0.18 -16.66
N GLU A 147 -16.70 -1.34 -16.80
CA GLU A 147 -17.52 -1.89 -15.70
C GLU A 147 -16.73 -2.11 -14.40
N PRO A 148 -15.48 -2.60 -14.38
CA PRO A 148 -14.69 -2.72 -13.16
C PRO A 148 -14.45 -1.38 -12.45
N TYR A 149 -14.42 -0.28 -13.21
CA TYR A 149 -14.14 1.08 -12.74
C TYR A 149 -15.40 1.89 -12.43
N ARG A 150 -16.59 1.36 -12.74
CA ARG A 150 -17.87 2.06 -12.53
C ARG A 150 -18.04 2.52 -11.10
N PHE A 151 -17.84 1.63 -10.14
CA PHE A 151 -18.04 1.96 -8.73
C PHE A 151 -17.09 3.06 -8.24
N PRO A 152 -15.76 2.96 -8.38
CA PRO A 152 -14.85 4.01 -7.91
C PRO A 152 -15.06 5.35 -8.62
N ILE A 153 -15.38 5.34 -9.91
CA ILE A 153 -15.68 6.57 -10.66
C ILE A 153 -16.93 7.25 -10.10
N LEU A 154 -18.03 6.53 -9.98
CA LEU A 154 -19.29 7.11 -9.47
C LEU A 154 -19.19 7.49 -7.99
N GLU A 155 -18.39 6.79 -7.21
CA GLU A 155 -18.11 7.12 -5.82
C GLU A 155 -17.37 8.48 -5.71
N THR A 156 -16.50 8.79 -6.67
CA THR A 156 -15.83 10.10 -6.73
C THR A 156 -16.85 11.23 -6.90
N TYR A 157 -17.85 11.09 -7.79
CA TYR A 157 -18.94 12.06 -7.93
C TYR A 157 -19.79 12.15 -6.66
N ARG A 158 -20.10 11.01 -6.03
CA ARG A 158 -20.88 11.00 -4.79
C ARG A 158 -20.15 11.74 -3.66
N ARG A 159 -18.84 11.55 -3.55
CA ARG A 159 -18.02 12.21 -2.51
C ARG A 159 -17.83 13.69 -2.75
N GLN A 160 -17.95 14.18 -3.97
CA GLN A 160 -17.82 15.60 -4.28
C GLN A 160 -18.72 16.49 -3.39
N LEU A 161 -19.90 15.99 -3.01
CA LEU A 161 -20.82 16.71 -2.12
C LEU A 161 -20.34 16.83 -0.67
N HIS A 162 -19.31 16.05 -0.30
CA HIS A 162 -18.73 15.98 1.05
C HIS A 162 -17.28 16.48 1.09
N VAL A 163 -16.75 16.97 0.00
CA VAL A 163 -15.44 17.62 -0.05
C VAL A 163 -15.61 19.03 0.49
N LEU A 164 -14.76 19.40 1.45
CA LEU A 164 -14.77 20.76 1.97
C LEU A 164 -14.22 21.73 0.91
N ASP A 165 -14.41 23.01 1.14
CA ASP A 165 -13.73 24.02 0.37
C ASP A 165 -12.21 24.00 0.63
N GLU A 166 -11.43 24.75 -0.15
CA GLU A 166 -9.96 24.76 -0.08
C GLU A 166 -9.46 25.09 1.34
N ASP A 167 -10.12 25.99 2.04
CA ASP A 167 -9.76 26.37 3.42
C ASP A 167 -10.07 25.26 4.43
N GLY A 168 -11.18 24.55 4.26
CA GLY A 168 -11.57 23.40 5.05
C GLY A 168 -10.62 22.21 4.87
N GLU A 169 -10.26 21.86 3.63
CA GLU A 169 -9.29 20.80 3.32
C GLU A 169 -7.90 21.15 3.87
N ARG A 170 -7.47 22.40 3.77
CA ARG A 170 -6.22 22.87 4.36
C ARG A 170 -6.22 22.72 5.88
N LEU A 171 -7.33 23.08 6.53
CA LEU A 171 -7.48 22.94 8.00
C LEU A 171 -7.42 21.47 8.43
N LEU A 172 -8.08 20.56 7.69
CA LEU A 172 -8.01 19.12 7.93
C LEU A 172 -6.60 18.57 7.75
N ALA A 173 -5.86 19.02 6.74
CA ALA A 173 -4.48 18.64 6.53
C ALA A 173 -3.58 19.03 7.72
N PHE A 174 -3.79 20.21 8.33
CA PHE A 174 -3.09 20.60 9.55
C PHE A 174 -3.48 19.73 10.77
N ALA A 175 -4.71 19.23 10.82
CA ALA A 175 -5.17 18.35 11.88
C ALA A 175 -4.68 16.90 11.76
N GLY A 176 -4.25 16.47 10.57
CA GLY A 176 -3.80 15.11 10.27
C GLY A 176 -2.78 14.54 11.28
N PRO A 177 -1.67 15.25 11.61
CA PRO A 177 -0.71 14.78 12.60
C PRO A 177 -1.30 14.52 13.98
N PHE A 178 -2.31 15.28 14.39
CA PHE A 178 -2.97 15.09 15.70
C PHE A 178 -3.80 13.80 15.72
N GLY A 179 -4.35 13.37 14.58
CA GLY A 179 -5.12 12.12 14.46
C GLY A 179 -4.27 10.86 14.63
N THR A 180 -2.99 10.90 14.25
CA THR A 180 -2.08 9.74 14.31
C THR A 180 -1.26 9.68 15.60
N THR A 181 -1.02 10.82 16.27
CA THR A 181 -0.19 10.92 17.47
C THR A 181 -0.62 9.96 18.60
N PRO A 182 -1.92 9.82 18.96
CA PRO A 182 -2.33 8.93 20.04
C PRO A 182 -1.98 7.46 19.75
N ALA A 183 -2.23 6.99 18.54
CA ALA A 183 -1.92 5.61 18.13
C ALA A 183 -0.42 5.35 18.13
N THR A 184 0.37 6.29 17.60
CA THR A 184 1.84 6.19 17.59
C THR A 184 2.40 6.18 19.00
N THR A 185 1.91 7.06 19.89
CA THR A 185 2.33 7.11 21.30
C THR A 185 2.00 5.81 22.04
N TYR A 186 0.80 5.28 21.81
CA TYR A 186 0.39 3.99 22.40
C TYR A 186 1.29 2.85 21.92
N SER A 187 1.56 2.75 20.63
CA SER A 187 2.44 1.71 20.08
C SER A 187 3.87 1.80 20.63
N MET A 188 4.41 3.00 20.72
CA MET A 188 5.75 3.20 21.30
C MET A 188 5.78 2.76 22.79
N LEU A 189 4.76 3.14 23.57
CA LEU A 189 4.66 2.73 24.96
C LEU A 189 4.51 1.21 25.09
N ALA A 190 3.56 0.61 24.35
CA ALA A 190 3.23 -0.82 24.46
C ALA A 190 4.34 -1.74 23.95
N ASP A 191 5.04 -1.33 22.88
CA ASP A 191 6.01 -2.19 22.21
C ASP A 191 7.45 -1.99 22.71
N ALA A 192 7.78 -0.81 23.24
CA ALA A 192 9.15 -0.46 23.62
C ALA A 192 9.35 -0.20 25.11
N ASP A 193 8.40 0.43 25.78
CA ASP A 193 8.60 0.96 27.13
C ASP A 193 7.94 0.10 28.23
N VAL A 194 6.94 -0.75 27.88
CA VAL A 194 6.26 -1.58 28.87
C VAL A 194 6.94 -2.94 29.02
N ASP A 195 7.52 -3.19 30.19
CA ASP A 195 7.96 -4.53 30.59
C ASP A 195 6.76 -5.37 31.04
N PHE A 196 6.39 -6.35 30.25
CA PHE A 196 5.36 -7.32 30.61
C PHE A 196 5.98 -8.42 31.48
N PRO A 197 5.43 -8.69 32.69
CA PRO A 197 5.93 -9.75 33.54
C PRO A 197 5.79 -11.11 32.87
N GLU A 198 6.78 -11.98 33.09
CA GLU A 198 6.69 -13.39 32.66
C GLU A 198 5.56 -14.09 33.43
N VAL A 199 4.69 -14.80 32.73
CA VAL A 199 3.60 -15.58 33.31
C VAL A 199 3.96 -17.05 33.16
N GLU A 200 4.09 -17.75 34.28
CA GLU A 200 4.18 -19.23 34.28
C GLU A 200 2.78 -19.79 34.00
N LEU A 201 2.65 -20.50 32.90
CA LEU A 201 1.45 -21.27 32.59
C LEU A 201 1.50 -22.60 33.33
N SER A 202 0.59 -22.79 34.27
CA SER A 202 0.39 -24.03 35.01
C SER A 202 -0.36 -25.09 34.21
#